data_6a23521f6b5363d4e6c71df0c2804202
#
_entry.id   6a23521f6b5363d4e6c71df0c2804202
#
_cell.length_a   1.000
_cell.length_b   1.000
_cell.length_c   1.000
_cell.angle_alpha   90.00
_cell.angle_beta   90.00
_cell.angle_gamma   90.00
#
_symmetry.space_group_name_H-M   'P 1'
#
loop_
_entity.id
_entity.type
_entity.pdbx_description
1 polymer ?
#
loop_
_entity_poly.entity_id
_entity_poly.type
_entity_poly.pdbx_seq_one_letter_code
_entity_poly.pdbx_strand_id
1 'polypeptide(L)'
;EARGFIAVPIIAQGELLMLMIEHVSPAETNKLMADRSGLGKSGDSYLIGFDKLAHSDSLQDSARNVKDSFADPNKNRIVNASVDAIVAGKTSEINEFYKDYRGHNVVGAFTTIDALGSKWIVFVKQDLTEAFEPVAALRNAMVVMAVVVAIAVALLALFVAGLIARPIIRMAGTISQIAANRDLTLSVPVESKDEIGRMSAAFNQMMQVVRNAFG
;
A
#
# COMPACT_ATOMS: atom_id res chain seq x y z
N GLU A 1 -32.37 2.36 -29.48
CA GLU A 1 -31.09 2.97 -29.03
C GLU A 1 -31.36 4.14 -28.13
N ALA A 2 -30.72 4.22 -26.95
CA ALA A 2 -30.76 5.40 -26.11
C ALA A 2 -30.03 6.54 -26.85
N ARG A 3 -30.65 7.71 -26.88
CA ARG A 3 -30.12 8.89 -27.58
C ARG A 3 -30.23 10.11 -26.69
N GLY A 4 -29.13 10.85 -26.56
CA GLY A 4 -29.14 12.16 -25.90
C GLY A 4 -29.36 13.27 -26.93
N PHE A 5 -30.04 14.31 -26.53
CA PHE A 5 -30.23 15.49 -27.35
C PHE A 5 -29.87 16.73 -26.54
N ILE A 6 -29.11 17.62 -27.16
CA ILE A 6 -28.89 18.97 -26.65
C ILE A 6 -29.75 19.89 -27.48
N ALA A 7 -30.63 20.64 -26.83
CA ALA A 7 -31.49 21.61 -27.50
C ALA A 7 -31.09 23.04 -27.07
N VAL A 8 -30.70 23.87 -28.02
CA VAL A 8 -30.32 25.26 -27.78
C VAL A 8 -31.35 26.17 -28.45
N PRO A 9 -32.08 27.00 -27.71
CA PRO A 9 -33.00 27.95 -28.30
C PRO A 9 -32.23 29.12 -28.91
N ILE A 10 -32.58 29.50 -30.15
CA ILE A 10 -32.13 30.73 -30.80
C ILE A 10 -33.24 31.74 -30.65
N ILE A 11 -32.98 32.78 -29.85
CA ILE A 11 -33.94 33.84 -29.55
C ILE A 11 -33.47 35.14 -30.20
N ALA A 12 -34.35 35.82 -30.93
CA ALA A 12 -34.13 37.17 -31.40
C ALA A 12 -35.32 38.06 -31.07
N GLN A 13 -35.04 39.28 -30.64
CA GLN A 13 -36.06 40.26 -30.19
C GLN A 13 -37.01 39.73 -29.11
N GLY A 14 -36.59 38.74 -28.29
CA GLY A 14 -37.44 38.13 -27.25
C GLY A 14 -38.33 36.99 -27.74
N GLU A 15 -38.31 36.67 -29.03
CA GLU A 15 -39.08 35.57 -29.60
C GLU A 15 -38.20 34.39 -29.96
N LEU A 16 -38.68 33.16 -29.74
CA LEU A 16 -38.01 31.93 -30.12
C LEU A 16 -38.08 31.78 -31.66
N LEU A 17 -36.94 31.92 -32.35
CA LEU A 17 -36.87 31.76 -33.80
C LEU A 17 -36.73 30.31 -34.22
N MET A 18 -35.86 29.57 -33.52
CA MET A 18 -35.66 28.16 -33.81
C MET A 18 -35.05 27.44 -32.62
N LEU A 19 -35.12 26.12 -32.64
CA LEU A 19 -34.47 25.23 -31.71
C LEU A 19 -33.41 24.48 -32.49
N MET A 20 -32.11 24.69 -32.13
CA MET A 20 -31.03 23.86 -32.64
C MET A 20 -30.97 22.59 -31.77
N ILE A 21 -31.07 21.43 -32.39
CA ILE A 21 -31.01 20.15 -31.71
C ILE A 21 -29.81 19.39 -32.21
N GLU A 22 -28.89 19.03 -31.29
CA GLU A 22 -27.75 18.19 -31.60
C GLU A 22 -27.96 16.82 -30.95
N HIS A 23 -27.68 15.78 -31.70
CA HIS A 23 -27.71 14.39 -31.21
C HIS A 23 -26.37 14.04 -30.57
N VAL A 24 -26.40 13.72 -29.27
CA VAL A 24 -25.22 13.25 -28.54
C VAL A 24 -25.29 11.72 -28.43
N SER A 25 -24.30 11.06 -29.00
CA SER A 25 -24.21 9.60 -28.90
C SER A 25 -23.65 9.17 -27.54
N PRO A 26 -24.28 8.23 -26.82
CA PRO A 26 -23.71 7.63 -25.64
C PRO A 26 -22.34 6.98 -25.89
N ALA A 27 -22.03 6.63 -27.14
CA ALA A 27 -20.76 5.99 -27.49
C ALA A 27 -19.54 6.89 -27.21
N GLU A 28 -19.64 8.21 -27.42
CA GLU A 28 -18.54 9.13 -27.11
C GLU A 28 -18.33 9.24 -25.58
N THR A 29 -19.40 9.33 -24.83
CA THR A 29 -19.35 9.34 -23.37
C THR A 29 -18.78 8.02 -22.82
N ASN A 30 -19.22 6.90 -23.36
CA ASN A 30 -18.70 5.60 -23.01
C ASN A 30 -17.21 5.46 -23.31
N LYS A 31 -16.74 6.00 -24.45
CA LYS A 31 -15.32 6.01 -24.80
C LYS A 31 -14.48 6.80 -23.81
N LEU A 32 -14.97 7.95 -23.33
CA LEU A 32 -14.29 8.73 -22.28
C LEU A 32 -14.25 7.97 -20.95
N MET A 33 -15.38 7.36 -20.55
CA MET A 33 -15.47 6.60 -19.31
C MET A 33 -14.74 5.25 -19.37
N ALA A 34 -14.44 4.75 -20.56
CA ALA A 34 -13.66 3.53 -20.74
C ALA A 34 -12.15 3.71 -20.52
N ASP A 35 -11.67 4.93 -20.37
CA ASP A 35 -10.27 5.19 -20.01
C ASP A 35 -10.02 4.74 -18.56
N ARG A 36 -9.20 3.70 -18.43
CA ARG A 36 -8.84 3.08 -17.15
C ARG A 36 -7.45 3.48 -16.68
N SER A 37 -6.88 4.55 -17.24
CA SER A 37 -5.57 5.04 -16.84
C SER A 37 -5.54 5.36 -15.33
N GLY A 38 -4.70 4.65 -14.59
CA GLY A 38 -4.59 4.80 -13.14
C GLY A 38 -5.63 4.02 -12.31
N LEU A 39 -6.61 3.35 -12.92
CA LEU A 39 -7.67 2.62 -12.21
C LEU A 39 -7.38 1.13 -12.00
N GLY A 40 -6.23 0.63 -12.48
CA GLY A 40 -5.86 -0.78 -12.36
C GLY A 40 -6.77 -1.73 -13.13
N LYS A 41 -6.89 -2.97 -12.65
CA LYS A 41 -7.69 -4.03 -13.31
C LYS A 41 -9.15 -4.04 -12.87
N SER A 42 -9.42 -3.75 -11.60
CA SER A 42 -10.76 -3.76 -11.02
C SER A 42 -11.45 -2.40 -11.07
N GLY A 43 -10.72 -1.35 -11.49
CA GLY A 43 -11.26 -0.01 -11.58
C GLY A 43 -12.42 0.09 -12.56
N ASP A 44 -13.39 0.92 -12.23
CA ASP A 44 -14.58 1.19 -13.02
C ASP A 44 -14.96 2.67 -12.88
N SER A 45 -15.42 3.28 -13.96
CA SER A 45 -15.91 4.65 -13.95
C SER A 45 -17.12 4.78 -14.83
N TYR A 46 -18.11 5.53 -14.38
CA TYR A 46 -19.27 5.85 -15.17
C TYR A 46 -19.97 7.13 -14.69
N LEU A 47 -20.85 7.67 -15.53
CA LEU A 47 -21.64 8.86 -15.25
C LEU A 47 -23.00 8.51 -14.72
N ILE A 48 -23.42 9.25 -13.71
CA ILE A 48 -24.77 9.17 -13.11
C ILE A 48 -25.43 10.54 -13.28
N GLY A 49 -26.63 10.58 -13.82
CA GLY A 49 -27.42 11.80 -13.85
C GLY A 49 -27.99 12.16 -12.47
N PHE A 50 -28.43 13.41 -12.30
CA PHE A 50 -29.21 13.82 -11.13
C PHE A 50 -30.60 13.17 -11.09
N ASP A 51 -31.02 12.54 -12.18
CA ASP A 51 -32.16 11.60 -12.26
C ASP A 51 -31.87 10.23 -11.64
N LYS A 52 -30.59 10.01 -11.22
CA LYS A 52 -30.06 8.75 -10.67
C LYS A 52 -30.02 7.59 -11.68
N LEU A 53 -29.96 7.90 -12.97
CA LEU A 53 -29.78 6.92 -14.02
C LEU A 53 -28.33 6.89 -14.50
N ALA A 54 -27.92 5.76 -15.08
CA ALA A 54 -26.62 5.66 -15.72
C ALA A 54 -26.63 6.42 -17.06
N HIS A 55 -25.73 7.39 -17.22
CA HIS A 55 -25.51 8.17 -18.42
C HIS A 55 -24.28 7.74 -19.22
N SER A 56 -23.53 6.77 -18.70
CA SER A 56 -22.57 5.96 -19.41
C SER A 56 -22.63 4.51 -18.95
N ASP A 57 -22.07 3.60 -19.74
CA ASP A 57 -22.01 2.19 -19.40
C ASP A 57 -20.86 1.94 -18.41
N SER A 58 -21.09 1.06 -17.42
CA SER A 58 -20.05 0.53 -16.54
C SER A 58 -19.34 -0.60 -17.26
N LEU A 59 -18.01 -0.65 -17.14
CA LEU A 59 -17.20 -1.73 -17.70
C LEU A 59 -17.23 -3.02 -16.86
N GLN A 60 -17.51 -2.88 -15.56
CA GLN A 60 -17.51 -3.99 -14.60
C GLN A 60 -18.91 -4.53 -14.30
N ASP A 61 -19.95 -3.74 -14.56
CA ASP A 61 -21.34 -4.09 -14.27
C ASP A 61 -22.21 -3.93 -15.52
N SER A 62 -22.43 -5.01 -16.25
CA SER A 62 -23.27 -5.00 -17.45
C SER A 62 -24.72 -4.59 -17.20
N ALA A 63 -25.19 -4.66 -15.95
CA ALA A 63 -26.53 -4.15 -15.55
C ALA A 63 -26.55 -2.61 -15.40
N ARG A 64 -25.41 -1.97 -15.30
CA ARG A 64 -25.27 -0.52 -15.24
C ARG A 64 -24.89 0.03 -16.62
N ASN A 65 -25.89 0.18 -17.45
CA ASN A 65 -25.72 0.71 -18.80
C ASN A 65 -26.82 1.72 -19.13
N VAL A 66 -26.54 2.57 -20.09
CA VAL A 66 -27.48 3.65 -20.51
C VAL A 66 -28.78 3.06 -21.01
N LYS A 67 -28.71 2.02 -21.85
CA LYS A 67 -29.89 1.44 -22.51
C LYS A 67 -30.91 0.94 -21.48
N ASP A 68 -30.48 0.12 -20.53
CA ASP A 68 -31.38 -0.48 -19.53
C ASP A 68 -31.86 0.57 -18.50
N SER A 69 -30.98 1.52 -18.15
CA SER A 69 -31.37 2.62 -17.25
C SER A 69 -32.52 3.44 -17.79
N PHE A 70 -32.54 3.75 -19.07
CA PHE A 70 -33.59 4.54 -19.70
C PHE A 70 -34.78 3.69 -20.18
N ALA A 71 -34.61 2.38 -20.38
CA ALA A 71 -35.72 1.49 -20.73
C ALA A 71 -36.69 1.27 -19.56
N ASP A 72 -36.18 1.16 -18.32
CA ASP A 72 -36.99 1.05 -17.11
C ASP A 72 -36.36 1.87 -15.98
N PRO A 73 -36.63 3.19 -15.97
CA PRO A 73 -36.02 4.11 -14.98
C PRO A 73 -36.38 3.77 -13.53
N ASN A 74 -37.52 3.14 -13.27
CA ASN A 74 -37.92 2.81 -11.91
C ASN A 74 -37.14 1.62 -11.35
N LYS A 75 -36.82 0.65 -12.19
CA LYS A 75 -36.09 -0.56 -11.81
C LYS A 75 -34.59 -0.33 -11.76
N ASN A 76 -34.04 0.48 -12.67
CA ASN A 76 -32.60 0.62 -12.87
C ASN A 76 -32.01 1.91 -12.27
N ARG A 77 -32.77 2.59 -11.39
CA ARG A 77 -32.29 3.74 -10.66
C ARG A 77 -31.17 3.34 -9.71
N ILE A 78 -30.10 4.13 -9.70
CA ILE A 78 -28.95 3.91 -8.84
C ILE A 78 -29.30 4.36 -7.42
N VAL A 79 -29.50 3.38 -6.53
CA VAL A 79 -29.77 3.61 -5.11
C VAL A 79 -28.47 3.51 -4.35
N ASN A 80 -27.91 4.65 -3.94
CA ASN A 80 -26.69 4.76 -3.15
C ASN A 80 -26.77 6.03 -2.30
N ALA A 81 -26.43 5.91 -1.01
CA ALA A 81 -26.52 7.02 -0.06
C ALA A 81 -25.68 8.24 -0.47
N SER A 82 -24.53 8.02 -1.09
CA SER A 82 -23.63 9.08 -1.57
C SER A 82 -24.23 9.80 -2.77
N VAL A 83 -24.84 9.08 -3.71
CA VAL A 83 -25.58 9.67 -4.83
C VAL A 83 -26.77 10.48 -4.31
N ASP A 84 -27.50 9.94 -3.33
CA ASP A 84 -28.65 10.63 -2.71
C ASP A 84 -28.23 11.92 -2.01
N ALA A 85 -27.11 11.91 -1.30
CA ALA A 85 -26.56 13.10 -0.63
C ALA A 85 -26.14 14.19 -1.63
N ILE A 86 -25.48 13.80 -2.73
CA ILE A 86 -25.07 14.71 -3.79
C ILE A 86 -26.29 15.31 -4.51
N VAL A 87 -27.27 14.49 -4.90
CA VAL A 87 -28.48 14.96 -5.57
C VAL A 87 -29.29 15.88 -4.67
N ALA A 88 -29.30 15.63 -3.35
CA ALA A 88 -29.91 16.51 -2.36
C ALA A 88 -29.13 17.81 -2.08
N GLY A 89 -27.98 18.02 -2.73
CA GLY A 89 -27.15 19.23 -2.55
C GLY A 89 -26.42 19.32 -1.20
N LYS A 90 -26.31 18.20 -0.46
CA LYS A 90 -25.59 18.17 0.82
C LYS A 90 -24.08 18.29 0.66
N THR A 91 -23.56 17.79 -0.44
CA THR A 91 -22.14 17.82 -0.82
C THR A 91 -22.01 17.68 -2.34
N SER A 92 -20.86 18.08 -2.88
CA SER A 92 -20.50 17.89 -4.30
C SER A 92 -19.50 16.77 -4.52
N GLU A 93 -18.91 16.24 -3.43
CA GLU A 93 -17.89 15.19 -3.49
C GLU A 93 -17.98 14.28 -2.26
N ILE A 94 -17.83 12.98 -2.49
CA ILE A 94 -17.79 11.97 -1.42
C ILE A 94 -16.75 10.91 -1.80
N ASN A 95 -15.91 10.56 -0.83
CA ASN A 95 -15.02 9.39 -0.92
C ASN A 95 -15.43 8.39 0.15
N GLU A 96 -15.68 7.15 -0.21
CA GLU A 96 -16.18 6.15 0.73
C GLU A 96 -15.64 4.74 0.48
N PHE A 97 -15.65 3.94 1.54
CA PHE A 97 -15.42 2.50 1.47
C PHE A 97 -16.77 1.79 1.64
N TYR A 98 -17.11 0.90 0.73
CA TYR A 98 -18.37 0.17 0.79
C TYR A 98 -18.26 -1.19 0.11
N LYS A 99 -19.31 -2.02 0.27
CA LYS A 99 -19.45 -3.25 -0.50
C LYS A 99 -20.23 -2.97 -1.77
N ASP A 100 -19.64 -3.29 -2.90
CA ASP A 100 -20.32 -3.17 -4.19
C ASP A 100 -21.36 -4.30 -4.38
N TYR A 101 -22.08 -4.28 -5.50
CA TYR A 101 -23.08 -5.27 -5.84
C TYR A 101 -22.55 -6.71 -5.96
N ARG A 102 -21.23 -6.88 -6.15
CA ARG A 102 -20.54 -8.18 -6.15
C ARG A 102 -20.18 -8.67 -4.74
N GLY A 103 -20.40 -7.84 -3.73
CA GLY A 103 -20.00 -8.09 -2.35
C GLY A 103 -18.52 -7.81 -2.07
N HIS A 104 -17.78 -7.22 -3.02
CA HIS A 104 -16.39 -6.82 -2.85
C HIS A 104 -16.30 -5.50 -2.08
N ASN A 105 -15.30 -5.40 -1.19
CA ASN A 105 -14.98 -4.13 -0.58
C ASN A 105 -14.27 -3.25 -1.61
N VAL A 106 -14.81 -2.08 -1.87
CA VAL A 106 -14.30 -1.12 -2.84
C VAL A 106 -14.07 0.24 -2.18
N VAL A 107 -13.14 1.00 -2.72
CA VAL A 107 -13.06 2.44 -2.51
C VAL A 107 -13.74 3.11 -3.69
N GLY A 108 -14.68 4.01 -3.41
CA GLY A 108 -15.40 4.78 -4.43
C GLY A 108 -15.26 6.27 -4.19
N ALA A 109 -15.17 7.01 -5.29
CA ALA A 109 -15.18 8.46 -5.31
C ALA A 109 -16.32 8.95 -6.19
N PHE A 110 -17.05 9.92 -5.70
CA PHE A 110 -18.14 10.58 -6.40
C PHE A 110 -17.83 12.07 -6.44
N THR A 111 -17.94 12.68 -7.62
CA THR A 111 -17.83 14.14 -7.76
C THR A 111 -18.82 14.67 -8.77
N THR A 112 -19.22 15.93 -8.62
CA THR A 112 -20.15 16.55 -9.56
C THR A 112 -19.42 17.31 -10.64
N ILE A 113 -19.94 17.22 -11.86
CA ILE A 113 -19.52 18.05 -12.99
C ILE A 113 -20.74 18.74 -13.60
N ASP A 114 -20.53 19.99 -14.04
CA ASP A 114 -21.51 20.72 -14.85
C ASP A 114 -21.05 20.65 -16.30
N ALA A 115 -21.80 19.95 -17.13
CA ALA A 115 -21.51 19.81 -18.54
C ALA A 115 -22.81 19.88 -19.38
N LEU A 116 -22.74 20.58 -20.49
CA LEU A 116 -23.84 20.69 -21.45
C LEU A 116 -25.15 21.20 -20.82
N GLY A 117 -25.05 22.09 -19.78
CA GLY A 117 -26.21 22.63 -19.09
C GLY A 117 -26.89 21.66 -18.13
N SER A 118 -26.30 20.51 -17.88
CA SER A 118 -26.79 19.49 -16.93
C SER A 118 -25.75 19.17 -15.89
N LYS A 119 -26.20 18.80 -14.68
CA LYS A 119 -25.32 18.31 -13.61
C LYS A 119 -25.23 16.80 -13.65
N TRP A 120 -24.02 16.32 -13.66
CA TRP A 120 -23.73 14.89 -13.65
C TRP A 120 -22.82 14.55 -12.47
N ILE A 121 -22.88 13.30 -12.05
CA ILE A 121 -22.01 12.74 -11.03
C ILE A 121 -21.04 11.80 -11.75
N VAL A 122 -19.77 12.09 -11.68
CA VAL A 122 -18.69 11.14 -12.06
C VAL A 122 -18.46 10.22 -10.89
N PHE A 123 -18.62 8.94 -11.14
CA PHE A 123 -18.34 7.90 -10.18
C PHE A 123 -17.14 7.07 -10.62
N VAL A 124 -16.24 6.83 -9.68
CA VAL A 124 -15.06 5.98 -9.88
C VAL A 124 -14.96 5.04 -8.71
N LYS A 125 -14.66 3.77 -8.97
CA LYS A 125 -14.40 2.77 -7.92
C LYS A 125 -13.23 1.86 -8.27
N GLN A 126 -12.59 1.29 -7.24
CA GLN A 126 -11.56 0.27 -7.37
C GLN A 126 -11.69 -0.72 -6.21
N ASP A 127 -11.39 -2.01 -6.45
CA ASP A 127 -11.38 -3.01 -5.40
C ASP A 127 -10.30 -2.67 -4.36
N LEU A 128 -10.68 -2.74 -3.08
CA LEU A 128 -9.82 -2.34 -1.97
C LEU A 128 -8.54 -3.18 -1.91
N THR A 129 -8.64 -4.48 -2.24
CA THR A 129 -7.49 -5.39 -2.29
C THR A 129 -6.46 -4.96 -3.31
N GLU A 130 -6.89 -4.50 -4.49
CA GLU A 130 -6.00 -3.98 -5.52
C GLU A 130 -5.42 -2.62 -5.12
N ALA A 131 -6.25 -1.71 -4.62
CA ALA A 131 -5.81 -0.39 -4.17
C ALA A 131 -4.72 -0.46 -3.09
N PHE A 132 -4.74 -1.50 -2.22
CA PHE A 132 -3.75 -1.72 -1.16
C PHE A 132 -2.66 -2.74 -1.51
N GLU A 133 -2.63 -3.30 -2.73
CA GLU A 133 -1.59 -4.23 -3.16
C GLU A 133 -0.17 -3.66 -3.00
N PRO A 134 0.13 -2.39 -3.37
CA PRO A 134 1.45 -1.81 -3.17
C PRO A 134 1.84 -1.71 -1.68
N VAL A 135 0.86 -1.47 -0.80
CA VAL A 135 1.08 -1.39 0.65
C VAL A 135 1.44 -2.77 1.22
N ALA A 136 0.76 -3.83 0.75
CA ALA A 136 1.08 -5.20 1.14
C ALA A 136 2.48 -5.62 0.67
N ALA A 137 2.87 -5.26 -0.55
CA ALA A 137 4.20 -5.50 -1.08
C ALA A 137 5.28 -4.79 -0.26
N LEU A 138 5.06 -3.51 0.09
CA LEU A 138 5.97 -2.75 0.94
C LEU A 138 6.10 -3.38 2.33
N ARG A 139 5.00 -3.75 2.97
CA ARG A 139 5.01 -4.44 4.26
C ARG A 139 5.86 -5.72 4.21
N ASN A 140 5.66 -6.55 3.20
CA ASN A 140 6.40 -7.80 3.04
C ASN A 140 7.91 -7.54 2.83
N ALA A 141 8.27 -6.54 2.04
CA ALA A 141 9.66 -6.13 1.85
C ALA A 141 10.29 -5.66 3.16
N MET A 142 9.57 -4.89 3.98
CA MET A 142 10.04 -4.45 5.30
C MET A 142 10.26 -5.62 6.26
N VAL A 143 9.36 -6.61 6.28
CA VAL A 143 9.52 -7.82 7.12
C VAL A 143 10.75 -8.60 6.69
N VAL A 144 10.94 -8.82 5.39
CA VAL A 144 12.13 -9.52 4.87
C VAL A 144 13.41 -8.76 5.25
N MET A 145 13.43 -7.45 5.08
CA MET A 145 14.58 -6.62 5.47
C MET A 145 14.89 -6.74 6.97
N ALA A 146 13.87 -6.67 7.82
CA ALA A 146 14.02 -6.81 9.27
C ALA A 146 14.65 -8.17 9.66
N VAL A 147 14.20 -9.26 9.02
CA VAL A 147 14.77 -10.61 9.24
C VAL A 147 16.22 -10.67 8.80
N VAL A 148 16.56 -10.12 7.63
CA VAL A 148 17.95 -10.09 7.14
C VAL A 148 18.85 -9.33 8.10
N VAL A 149 18.43 -8.16 8.57
CA VAL A 149 19.19 -7.35 9.53
C VAL A 149 19.36 -8.11 10.86
N ALA A 150 18.32 -8.74 11.36
CA ALA A 150 18.39 -9.52 12.60
C ALA A 150 19.39 -10.67 12.49
N ILE A 151 19.41 -11.40 11.37
CA ILE A 151 20.39 -12.46 11.10
C ILE A 151 21.81 -11.89 11.04
N ALA A 152 22.02 -10.79 10.32
CA ALA A 152 23.33 -10.14 10.21
C ALA A 152 23.88 -9.71 11.58
N VAL A 153 23.03 -9.12 12.42
CA VAL A 153 23.39 -8.72 13.80
C VAL A 153 23.72 -9.95 14.66
N ALA A 154 22.94 -11.03 14.56
CA ALA A 154 23.19 -12.26 15.30
C ALA A 154 24.53 -12.89 14.88
N LEU A 155 24.83 -12.97 13.59
CA LEU A 155 26.09 -13.47 13.08
C LEU A 155 27.28 -12.61 13.54
N LEU A 156 27.12 -11.28 13.50
CA LEU A 156 28.16 -10.35 13.98
C LEU A 156 28.39 -10.54 15.49
N ALA A 157 27.34 -10.69 16.28
CA ALA A 157 27.46 -10.93 17.71
C ALA A 157 28.18 -12.25 18.03
N LEU A 158 27.85 -13.34 17.32
CA LEU A 158 28.53 -14.62 17.45
C LEU A 158 30.02 -14.53 17.02
N PHE A 159 30.32 -13.79 15.97
CA PHE A 159 31.69 -13.54 15.51
C PHE A 159 32.49 -12.79 16.58
N VAL A 160 31.98 -11.69 17.09
CA VAL A 160 32.60 -10.90 18.16
C VAL A 160 32.80 -11.75 19.44
N ALA A 161 31.78 -12.52 19.84
CA ALA A 161 31.88 -13.43 20.97
C ALA A 161 32.97 -14.49 20.77
N GLY A 162 33.15 -15.00 19.54
CA GLY A 162 34.18 -15.95 19.20
C GLY A 162 35.62 -15.37 19.28
N LEU A 163 35.76 -14.16 18.75
CA LEU A 163 37.09 -13.51 18.67
C LEU A 163 37.55 -12.86 19.97
N ILE A 164 36.64 -12.28 20.75
CA ILE A 164 37.02 -11.47 21.92
C ILE A 164 36.59 -12.13 23.22
N ALA A 165 35.33 -12.46 23.38
CA ALA A 165 34.79 -12.91 24.67
C ALA A 165 35.34 -14.28 25.09
N ARG A 166 35.39 -15.26 24.15
CA ARG A 166 35.84 -16.62 24.48
C ARG A 166 37.31 -16.67 24.93
N PRO A 167 38.28 -16.04 24.29
CA PRO A 167 39.66 -16.00 24.76
C PRO A 167 39.80 -15.38 26.16
N ILE A 168 39.09 -14.27 26.42
CA ILE A 168 39.13 -13.61 27.74
C ILE A 168 38.54 -14.51 28.83
N ILE A 169 37.42 -15.18 28.58
CA ILE A 169 36.80 -16.10 29.53
C ILE A 169 37.73 -17.31 29.82
N ARG A 170 38.38 -17.87 28.79
CA ARG A 170 39.32 -18.97 28.96
C ARG A 170 40.51 -18.54 29.81
N MET A 171 41.09 -17.38 29.51
CA MET A 171 42.21 -16.82 30.30
C MET A 171 41.82 -16.63 31.77
N ALA A 172 40.66 -15.99 32.03
CA ALA A 172 40.15 -15.82 33.39
C ALA A 172 39.94 -17.17 34.12
N GLY A 173 39.41 -18.17 33.38
CA GLY A 173 39.23 -19.54 33.91
C GLY A 173 40.55 -20.20 34.29
N THR A 174 41.59 -20.10 33.42
CA THR A 174 42.92 -20.66 33.71
C THR A 174 43.57 -19.96 34.92
N ILE A 175 43.51 -18.64 34.99
CA ILE A 175 44.01 -17.87 36.14
C ILE A 175 43.30 -18.31 37.43
N SER A 176 41.98 -18.49 37.43
CA SER A 176 41.22 -18.96 38.58
C SER A 176 41.63 -20.37 39.01
N GLN A 177 41.87 -21.26 38.03
CA GLN A 177 42.38 -22.64 38.35
C GLN A 177 43.79 -22.63 38.96
N ILE A 178 44.70 -21.81 38.48
CA ILE A 178 46.01 -21.62 39.04
C ILE A 178 45.90 -21.13 40.51
N ALA A 179 45.08 -20.15 40.74
CA ALA A 179 44.84 -19.58 42.09
C ALA A 179 44.24 -20.60 43.08
N ALA A 180 43.27 -21.40 42.63
CA ALA A 180 42.59 -22.39 43.48
C ALA A 180 43.46 -23.60 43.79
N ASN A 181 44.18 -24.13 42.77
CA ASN A 181 44.93 -25.37 42.91
C ASN A 181 46.41 -25.15 43.24
N ARG A 182 46.89 -23.90 43.23
CA ARG A 182 48.29 -23.50 43.37
C ARG A 182 49.20 -24.20 42.38
N ASP A 183 48.64 -24.58 41.24
CA ASP A 183 49.41 -25.26 40.16
C ASP A 183 49.99 -24.23 39.19
N LEU A 184 51.24 -23.94 39.43
CA LEU A 184 52.02 -22.98 38.60
C LEU A 184 52.51 -23.58 37.23
N THR A 185 52.17 -24.85 36.96
CA THR A 185 52.54 -25.48 35.68
C THR A 185 51.57 -25.17 34.57
N LEU A 186 50.36 -24.74 34.91
CA LEU A 186 49.33 -24.35 33.93
C LEU A 186 49.74 -23.09 33.16
N SER A 187 49.37 -23.04 31.90
CA SER A 187 49.64 -21.90 31.03
C SER A 187 48.36 -21.50 30.27
N VAL A 188 48.22 -20.23 29.97
CA VAL A 188 47.13 -19.68 29.15
C VAL A 188 47.47 -19.90 27.67
N PRO A 189 46.55 -20.49 26.86
CA PRO A 189 46.79 -20.62 25.42
C PRO A 189 46.94 -19.24 24.76
N VAL A 190 47.97 -19.09 23.90
CA VAL A 190 48.16 -17.89 23.07
C VAL A 190 47.59 -18.17 21.69
N GLU A 191 46.27 -17.87 21.54
CA GLU A 191 45.51 -18.21 20.33
C GLU A 191 45.46 -17.08 19.29
N SER A 192 45.77 -15.83 19.67
CA SER A 192 45.71 -14.67 18.79
C SER A 192 47.06 -13.89 18.78
N LYS A 193 47.22 -13.04 17.76
CA LYS A 193 48.38 -12.15 17.65
C LYS A 193 48.06 -10.70 18.01
N ASP A 194 46.86 -10.44 18.48
CA ASP A 194 46.35 -9.14 18.93
C ASP A 194 46.71 -8.85 20.40
N GLU A 195 46.08 -7.85 21.00
CA GLU A 195 46.30 -7.45 22.39
C GLU A 195 45.96 -8.56 23.36
N ILE A 196 44.97 -9.42 23.04
CA ILE A 196 44.56 -10.57 23.87
C ILE A 196 45.65 -11.63 23.87
N GLY A 197 46.22 -11.95 22.72
CA GLY A 197 47.37 -12.87 22.60
C GLY A 197 48.62 -12.36 23.32
N ARG A 198 48.91 -11.07 23.22
CA ARG A 198 50.00 -10.41 23.94
C ARG A 198 49.78 -10.48 25.46
N MET A 199 48.57 -10.27 25.93
CA MET A 199 48.23 -10.39 27.35
C MET A 199 48.39 -11.83 27.86
N SER A 200 47.98 -12.82 27.09
CA SER A 200 48.18 -14.25 27.42
C SER A 200 49.70 -14.61 27.49
N ALA A 201 50.50 -14.11 26.54
CA ALA A 201 51.94 -14.34 26.53
C ALA A 201 52.65 -13.67 27.73
N ALA A 202 52.30 -12.42 28.05
CA ALA A 202 52.86 -11.71 29.21
C ALA A 202 52.52 -12.40 30.51
N PHE A 203 51.26 -12.89 30.63
CA PHE A 203 50.84 -13.69 31.82
C PHE A 203 51.67 -14.97 31.97
N ASN A 204 51.87 -15.72 30.88
CA ASN A 204 52.70 -16.93 30.89
C ASN A 204 54.18 -16.64 31.29
N GLN A 205 54.71 -15.52 30.79
CA GLN A 205 56.06 -15.09 31.17
C GLN A 205 56.18 -14.73 32.63
N MET A 206 55.20 -14.02 33.19
CA MET A 206 55.13 -13.74 34.62
C MET A 206 55.07 -15.03 35.44
N MET A 207 54.22 -16.00 35.07
CA MET A 207 54.15 -17.30 35.75
C MET A 207 55.44 -18.07 35.69
N GLN A 208 56.20 -17.99 34.59
CA GLN A 208 57.52 -18.63 34.46
C GLN A 208 58.51 -18.00 35.45
N VAL A 209 58.55 -16.69 35.59
CA VAL A 209 59.40 -15.99 36.60
C VAL A 209 59.04 -16.44 38.02
N VAL A 210 57.75 -16.48 38.38
CA VAL A 210 57.30 -16.93 39.69
C VAL A 210 57.72 -18.38 39.94
N ARG A 211 57.54 -19.26 38.97
CA ARG A 211 57.94 -20.67 39.09
C ARG A 211 59.45 -20.80 39.35
N ASN A 212 60.28 -20.04 38.63
CA ASN A 212 61.74 -20.08 38.79
C ASN A 212 62.22 -19.48 40.14
N ALA A 213 61.42 -18.64 40.75
CA ALA A 213 61.74 -18.02 42.04
C ALA A 213 61.37 -18.92 43.27
N PHE A 214 60.44 -19.86 43.09
CA PHE A 214 59.92 -20.73 44.16
C PHE A 214 60.18 -22.23 43.93
N GLY A 215 60.76 -22.64 42.84
CA GLY A 215 61.22 -23.98 42.51
C GLY A 215 62.69 -24.10 42.60
#